data_4725297bb6e11e4c8bff6eacb16ab173
#
_entry.id   4725297bb6e11e4c8bff6eacb16ab173
#
_cell.length_a   1.000
_cell.length_b   1.000
_cell.length_c   1.000
_cell.angle_alpha   90.00
_cell.angle_beta   90.00
_cell.angle_gamma   90.00
#
_symmetry.space_group_name_H-M   'P 1'
#
loop_
_entity.id
_entity.type
_entity.pdbx_description
1 polymer ?
#
loop_
_entity_poly.entity_id
_entity_poly.type
_entity_poly.pdbx_seq_one_letter_code
_entity_poly.pdbx_strand_id
1 'polypeptide(L)'
;MATIIVGSGATAFAEDKARPERLPVVVENPAWVVPPQVDGDDYPIFAAYLGVNGSVSLECMVTPQGSPENCLVKDERPTGLGFGDAAKRIILRHRLTPRRVNGVATPAKFVVRLPFTADFEEPEDAAPPPTTPWTGPEPSAPQLANAREVIEAVGIPSVAERLGLDELPESRRTAVQAWATELFPPDAELAEALALGMARLWAKEAMDRFVLGTEAPQITEAEARAAYGEPDFTAIDAEMKRRYCAAYDCGDARK
;
A
#
# COMPACT_ATOMS: atom_id res chain seq x y z
N MET A 1 92.63 -33.87 -44.79
CA MET A 1 92.28 -34.11 -43.36
C MET A 1 91.06 -33.33 -43.05
N ALA A 2 89.86 -33.98 -42.93
CA ALA A 2 88.60 -33.40 -42.65
C ALA A 2 88.16 -33.81 -41.21
N THR A 3 88.00 -32.86 -40.34
CA THR A 3 87.55 -33.05 -38.93
C THR A 3 86.05 -32.92 -38.91
N ILE A 4 85.34 -33.98 -38.55
CA ILE A 4 83.89 -33.95 -38.34
C ILE A 4 83.65 -33.66 -36.88
N ILE A 5 82.93 -32.55 -36.60
CA ILE A 5 82.41 -32.20 -35.25
C ILE A 5 80.97 -32.72 -35.18
N VAL A 6 80.71 -33.67 -34.28
CA VAL A 6 79.41 -34.20 -33.97
C VAL A 6 78.82 -33.31 -32.86
N GLY A 7 77.80 -32.51 -33.17
CA GLY A 7 77.04 -31.73 -32.19
C GLY A 7 75.94 -32.62 -31.59
N SER A 8 75.99 -32.84 -30.27
CA SER A 8 74.94 -33.46 -29.51
C SER A 8 73.84 -32.42 -29.26
N GLY A 9 72.71 -32.57 -29.92
CA GLY A 9 71.50 -31.84 -29.65
C GLY A 9 70.78 -32.39 -28.42
N ALA A 10 70.77 -31.68 -27.35
CA ALA A 10 69.89 -31.94 -26.17
C ALA A 10 68.50 -31.43 -26.48
N THR A 11 67.53 -32.29 -26.69
CA THR A 11 66.13 -31.99 -26.78
C THR A 11 65.60 -31.72 -25.33
N ALA A 12 65.42 -30.49 -25.04
CA ALA A 12 64.69 -30.08 -23.82
C ALA A 12 63.17 -30.38 -23.98
N PHE A 13 62.70 -31.40 -23.30
CA PHE A 13 61.27 -31.64 -23.13
C PHE A 13 60.73 -30.52 -22.25
N ALA A 14 59.97 -29.59 -22.82
CA ALA A 14 59.17 -28.64 -22.07
C ALA A 14 58.05 -29.43 -21.40
N GLU A 15 58.08 -29.56 -20.08
CA GLU A 15 56.94 -30.01 -19.30
C GLU A 15 55.85 -28.94 -19.44
N ASP A 16 54.85 -29.25 -20.24
CA ASP A 16 53.59 -28.51 -20.31
C ASP A 16 52.89 -28.71 -18.96
N LYS A 17 53.10 -27.78 -18.01
CA LYS A 17 52.33 -27.71 -16.76
C LYS A 17 50.89 -27.47 -17.14
N ALA A 18 50.10 -28.56 -17.22
CA ALA A 18 48.67 -28.50 -17.43
C ALA A 18 48.06 -27.45 -16.48
N ARG A 19 47.56 -26.37 -17.03
CA ARG A 19 46.85 -25.30 -16.29
C ARG A 19 45.67 -26.00 -15.61
N PRO A 20 45.53 -25.86 -14.27
CA PRO A 20 44.45 -26.53 -13.57
C PRO A 20 43.13 -26.11 -14.22
N GLU A 21 42.39 -27.08 -14.72
CA GLU A 21 41.06 -26.89 -15.33
C GLU A 21 40.14 -26.33 -14.26
N ARG A 22 39.79 -25.03 -14.38
CA ARG A 22 38.86 -24.39 -13.45
C ARG A 22 37.50 -24.98 -13.74
N LEU A 23 37.01 -25.78 -12.80
CA LEU A 23 35.62 -26.25 -12.85
C LEU A 23 34.67 -25.05 -13.01
N PRO A 24 33.64 -25.17 -13.83
CA PRO A 24 32.68 -24.10 -14.02
C PRO A 24 32.00 -23.75 -12.70
N VAL A 25 31.94 -22.46 -12.37
CA VAL A 25 31.22 -21.97 -11.18
C VAL A 25 29.74 -22.00 -11.50
N VAL A 26 28.97 -22.80 -10.76
CA VAL A 26 27.52 -22.86 -10.85
C VAL A 26 26.93 -21.78 -9.96
N VAL A 27 26.14 -20.87 -10.53
CA VAL A 27 25.46 -19.79 -9.80
C VAL A 27 23.96 -19.92 -10.02
N GLU A 28 23.23 -20.05 -8.93
CA GLU A 28 21.77 -19.97 -8.88
C GLU A 28 21.39 -18.62 -8.28
N ASN A 29 20.60 -17.84 -9.02
CA ASN A 29 20.14 -16.53 -8.55
C ASN A 29 18.91 -16.66 -7.66
N PRO A 30 18.64 -15.64 -6.78
CA PRO A 30 17.45 -15.63 -5.98
C PRO A 30 16.18 -15.65 -6.84
N ALA A 31 15.18 -16.40 -6.39
CA ALA A 31 13.87 -16.46 -7.02
C ALA A 31 12.78 -16.39 -5.93
N TRP A 32 11.63 -15.86 -6.25
CA TRP A 32 10.50 -15.84 -5.32
C TRP A 32 9.99 -17.25 -5.03
N VAL A 33 9.75 -17.57 -3.77
CA VAL A 33 9.01 -18.77 -3.38
C VAL A 33 7.53 -18.62 -3.76
N VAL A 34 6.97 -17.45 -3.44
CA VAL A 34 5.67 -16.98 -3.93
C VAL A 34 5.87 -15.53 -4.36
N PRO A 35 5.58 -15.17 -5.62
CA PRO A 35 5.71 -13.80 -6.08
C PRO A 35 4.87 -12.84 -5.25
N PRO A 36 5.40 -11.65 -4.91
CA PRO A 36 4.62 -10.64 -4.19
C PRO A 36 3.47 -10.13 -5.06
N GLN A 37 2.32 -9.97 -4.42
CA GLN A 37 1.15 -9.32 -4.98
C GLN A 37 0.80 -8.13 -4.09
N VAL A 38 0.22 -7.10 -4.67
CA VAL A 38 -0.28 -5.93 -3.97
C VAL A 38 -1.76 -6.15 -3.71
N ASP A 39 -2.13 -6.28 -2.46
CA ASP A 39 -3.52 -6.40 -2.03
C ASP A 39 -4.09 -5.01 -1.68
N GLY A 40 -5.42 -4.91 -1.55
CA GLY A 40 -6.07 -3.65 -1.19
C GLY A 40 -5.54 -3.01 0.09
N ASP A 41 -5.27 -3.85 1.12
CA ASP A 41 -4.73 -3.41 2.42
C ASP A 41 -3.26 -2.93 2.33
N ASP A 42 -2.58 -3.26 1.25
CA ASP A 42 -1.20 -2.82 1.00
C ASP A 42 -1.13 -1.47 0.30
N TYR A 43 -2.25 -1.03 -0.28
CA TYR A 43 -2.30 0.22 -1.03
C TYR A 43 -2.22 1.42 -0.08
N PRO A 44 -1.39 2.44 -0.36
CA PRO A 44 -1.38 3.63 0.46
C PRO A 44 -2.75 4.31 0.45
N ILE A 45 -3.30 4.59 1.63
CA ILE A 45 -4.68 5.06 1.80
C ILE A 45 -4.93 6.35 0.99
N PHE A 46 -4.02 7.31 1.09
CA PHE A 46 -4.19 8.57 0.37
C PHE A 46 -4.05 8.44 -1.15
N ALA A 47 -3.19 7.52 -1.63
CA ALA A 47 -3.08 7.23 -3.05
C ALA A 47 -4.36 6.57 -3.59
N ALA A 48 -4.95 5.64 -2.81
CA ALA A 48 -6.24 5.03 -3.11
C ALA A 48 -7.37 6.07 -3.16
N TYR A 49 -7.42 6.96 -2.15
CA TYR A 49 -8.38 8.06 -2.09
C TYR A 49 -8.31 8.97 -3.33
N LEU A 50 -7.09 9.27 -3.80
CA LEU A 50 -6.90 10.08 -5.02
C LEU A 50 -7.15 9.30 -6.32
N GLY A 51 -7.33 7.98 -6.27
CA GLY A 51 -7.40 7.13 -7.46
C GLY A 51 -6.10 7.11 -8.26
N VAL A 52 -4.94 7.14 -7.60
CA VAL A 52 -3.62 7.26 -8.23
C VAL A 52 -2.89 5.94 -8.22
N ASN A 53 -2.54 5.43 -9.39
CA ASN A 53 -1.68 4.26 -9.55
C ASN A 53 -0.20 4.62 -9.41
N GLY A 54 0.62 3.62 -9.01
CA GLY A 54 2.04 3.85 -8.78
C GLY A 54 2.94 2.68 -9.16
N SER A 55 4.24 2.91 -9.04
CA SER A 55 5.23 1.85 -9.17
C SER A 55 6.46 2.15 -8.32
N VAL A 56 7.05 1.11 -7.73
CA VAL A 56 8.26 1.23 -6.90
C VAL A 56 9.30 0.24 -7.38
N SER A 57 10.54 0.70 -7.45
CA SER A 57 11.71 -0.16 -7.61
C SER A 57 12.50 -0.18 -6.30
N LEU A 58 12.70 -1.37 -5.74
CA LEU A 58 13.50 -1.61 -4.53
C LEU A 58 14.78 -2.35 -4.85
N GLU A 59 15.88 -1.96 -4.21
CA GLU A 59 17.10 -2.76 -4.09
C GLU A 59 17.16 -3.34 -2.68
N CYS A 60 17.16 -4.66 -2.56
CA CYS A 60 17.21 -5.36 -1.28
C CYS A 60 18.37 -6.36 -1.24
N MET A 61 18.76 -6.78 -0.05
CA MET A 61 19.59 -7.95 0.17
C MET A 61 18.71 -9.18 0.42
N VAL A 62 19.08 -10.33 -0.09
CA VAL A 62 18.52 -11.61 0.31
C VAL A 62 19.56 -12.36 1.17
N THR A 63 19.13 -12.81 2.34
CA THR A 63 19.97 -13.59 3.25
C THR A 63 20.17 -15.04 2.75
N PRO A 64 21.15 -15.78 3.28
CA PRO A 64 21.27 -17.23 3.00
C PRO A 64 20.04 -18.05 3.38
N GLN A 65 19.16 -17.51 4.24
CA GLN A 65 17.89 -18.13 4.65
C GLN A 65 16.73 -17.73 3.73
N GLY A 66 16.98 -16.88 2.73
CA GLY A 66 15.97 -16.44 1.77
C GLY A 66 15.08 -15.28 2.26
N SER A 67 15.46 -14.59 3.35
CA SER A 67 14.74 -13.41 3.81
C SER A 67 15.25 -12.16 3.13
N PRO A 68 14.36 -11.30 2.59
CA PRO A 68 14.73 -9.95 2.16
C PRO A 68 15.06 -9.08 3.37
N GLU A 69 16.06 -8.23 3.22
CA GLU A 69 16.46 -7.24 4.23
C GLU A 69 17.08 -6.01 3.57
N ASN A 70 17.23 -4.92 4.35
CA ASN A 70 17.92 -3.70 3.92
C ASN A 70 17.40 -3.16 2.57
N CYS A 71 16.07 -3.11 2.40
CA CYS A 71 15.44 -2.63 1.19
C CYS A 71 15.51 -1.11 1.06
N LEU A 72 16.08 -0.64 -0.03
CA LEU A 72 16.20 0.79 -0.38
C LEU A 72 15.30 1.09 -1.58
N VAL A 73 14.51 2.15 -1.47
CA VAL A 73 13.74 2.67 -2.61
C VAL A 73 14.72 3.31 -3.59
N LYS A 74 14.74 2.81 -4.82
CA LYS A 74 15.56 3.33 -5.93
C LYS A 74 14.79 4.28 -6.83
N ASP A 75 13.50 3.97 -7.03
CA ASP A 75 12.58 4.78 -7.83
C ASP A 75 11.16 4.60 -7.25
N GLU A 76 10.41 5.68 -7.20
CA GLU A 76 9.00 5.70 -6.77
C GLU A 76 8.25 6.66 -7.66
N ARG A 77 7.16 6.22 -8.26
CA ARG A 77 6.34 7.02 -9.16
C ARG A 77 4.86 6.78 -8.93
N PRO A 78 4.08 7.85 -8.70
CA PRO A 78 4.57 9.18 -8.33
C PRO A 78 5.23 9.17 -6.96
N THR A 79 6.13 10.12 -6.70
CA THR A 79 6.84 10.20 -5.42
C THR A 79 5.95 10.71 -4.31
N GLY A 80 6.19 10.24 -3.07
CA GLY A 80 5.63 10.82 -1.84
C GLY A 80 4.13 10.62 -1.65
N LEU A 81 3.59 9.52 -2.18
CA LEU A 81 2.25 9.00 -1.88
C LEU A 81 2.29 7.73 -1.02
N GLY A 82 3.46 7.38 -0.45
CA GLY A 82 3.58 6.23 0.44
C GLY A 82 3.87 4.90 -0.26
N PHE A 83 3.95 4.86 -1.59
CA PHE A 83 4.21 3.63 -2.33
C PHE A 83 5.53 2.96 -1.95
N GLY A 84 6.59 3.77 -1.67
CA GLY A 84 7.90 3.25 -1.29
C GLY A 84 7.86 2.45 0.01
N ASP A 85 7.17 2.93 1.02
CA ASP A 85 7.05 2.25 2.30
C ASP A 85 6.08 1.07 2.23
N ALA A 86 5.00 1.18 1.48
CA ALA A 86 4.11 0.06 1.16
C ALA A 86 4.88 -1.08 0.47
N ALA A 87 5.67 -0.77 -0.55
CA ALA A 87 6.50 -1.75 -1.25
C ALA A 87 7.48 -2.46 -0.31
N LYS A 88 8.15 -1.73 0.61
CA LYS A 88 9.01 -2.34 1.62
C LYS A 88 8.25 -3.30 2.53
N ARG A 89 7.07 -2.90 3.04
CA ARG A 89 6.21 -3.76 3.88
C ARG A 89 5.87 -5.07 3.16
N ILE A 90 5.47 -4.98 1.89
CA ILE A 90 5.15 -6.15 1.07
C ILE A 90 6.36 -7.06 0.94
N ILE A 91 7.51 -6.54 0.46
CA ILE A 91 8.69 -7.36 0.18
C ILE A 91 9.22 -8.05 1.43
N LEU A 92 9.24 -7.37 2.58
CA LEU A 92 9.75 -7.93 3.84
C LEU A 92 8.91 -9.11 4.38
N ARG A 93 7.66 -9.27 3.94
CA ARG A 93 6.79 -10.41 4.31
C ARG A 93 7.01 -11.64 3.42
N HIS A 94 7.70 -11.50 2.31
CA HIS A 94 7.90 -12.56 1.33
C HIS A 94 9.22 -13.30 1.52
N ARG A 95 9.36 -14.44 0.83
CA ARG A 95 10.54 -15.28 0.87
C ARG A 95 11.06 -15.55 -0.55
N LEU A 96 12.39 -15.60 -0.62
CA LEU A 96 13.11 -16.00 -1.85
C LEU A 96 13.90 -17.28 -1.59
N THR A 97 14.19 -18.02 -2.65
CA THR A 97 15.32 -18.96 -2.64
C THR A 97 16.61 -18.14 -2.57
N PRO A 98 17.59 -18.50 -1.72
CA PRO A 98 18.82 -17.74 -1.63
C PRO A 98 19.67 -17.95 -2.90
N ARG A 99 20.54 -16.97 -3.18
CA ARG A 99 21.59 -17.18 -4.16
C ARG A 99 22.48 -18.34 -3.70
N ARG A 100 22.86 -19.25 -4.63
CA ARG A 100 23.80 -20.31 -4.35
C ARG A 100 25.01 -20.22 -5.30
N VAL A 101 26.18 -20.46 -4.73
CA VAL A 101 27.43 -20.58 -5.47
C VAL A 101 28.00 -21.96 -5.18
N ASN A 102 28.08 -22.82 -6.18
CA ASN A 102 28.46 -24.23 -6.02
C ASN A 102 27.65 -24.95 -4.92
N GLY A 103 26.32 -24.67 -4.83
CA GLY A 103 25.42 -25.25 -3.86
C GLY A 103 25.41 -24.57 -2.48
N VAL A 104 26.34 -23.64 -2.21
CA VAL A 104 26.42 -22.93 -0.92
C VAL A 104 25.58 -21.66 -0.98
N ALA A 105 24.64 -21.51 -0.04
CA ALA A 105 23.81 -20.34 0.07
C ALA A 105 24.65 -19.11 0.48
N THR A 106 24.50 -18.00 -0.27
CA THR A 106 25.24 -16.76 -0.07
C THR A 106 24.31 -15.56 -0.10
N PRO A 107 24.58 -14.50 0.69
CA PRO A 107 23.85 -13.26 0.55
C PRO A 107 23.96 -12.69 -0.87
N ALA A 108 22.91 -12.03 -1.33
CA ALA A 108 22.94 -11.36 -2.63
C ALA A 108 22.03 -10.13 -2.67
N LYS A 109 22.42 -9.17 -3.49
CA LYS A 109 21.50 -8.09 -3.87
C LYS A 109 20.51 -8.59 -4.90
N PHE A 110 19.29 -8.08 -4.82
CA PHE A 110 18.28 -8.22 -5.86
C PHE A 110 17.51 -6.93 -6.04
N VAL A 111 16.98 -6.73 -7.22
CA VAL A 111 16.11 -5.59 -7.54
C VAL A 111 14.73 -6.15 -7.86
N VAL A 112 13.72 -5.53 -7.29
CA VAL A 112 12.32 -5.85 -7.56
C VAL A 112 11.56 -4.59 -7.94
N ARG A 113 10.65 -4.71 -8.90
CA ARG A 113 9.70 -3.67 -9.26
C ARG A 113 8.30 -4.15 -8.91
N LEU A 114 7.58 -3.32 -8.15
CA LEU A 114 6.20 -3.54 -7.74
C LEU A 114 5.31 -2.48 -8.41
N PRO A 115 4.40 -2.89 -9.29
CA PRO A 115 3.33 -2.01 -9.73
C PRO A 115 2.24 -1.97 -8.65
N PHE A 116 1.73 -0.78 -8.38
CA PHE A 116 0.52 -0.53 -7.62
C PHE A 116 -0.54 -0.11 -8.62
N THR A 117 -1.36 -1.05 -9.03
CA THR A 117 -2.45 -0.82 -9.98
C THR A 117 -3.74 -1.28 -9.31
N ALA A 118 -4.68 -0.37 -9.17
CA ALA A 118 -6.03 -0.67 -8.77
C ALA A 118 -6.96 -0.18 -9.88
N ASP A 119 -7.98 -0.95 -10.16
CA ASP A 119 -9.09 -0.50 -10.99
C ASP A 119 -9.97 0.40 -10.10
N PHE A 120 -9.55 1.65 -9.99
CA PHE A 120 -10.43 2.67 -9.44
C PHE A 120 -11.51 2.91 -10.51
N GLU A 121 -12.54 2.08 -10.50
CA GLU A 121 -13.75 2.36 -11.25
C GLU A 121 -14.39 3.61 -10.64
N GLU A 122 -14.02 4.78 -11.14
CA GLU A 122 -14.99 5.86 -11.08
C GLU A 122 -16.13 5.40 -11.99
N PRO A 123 -17.35 5.23 -11.47
CA PRO A 123 -18.49 5.02 -12.32
C PRO A 123 -18.61 6.28 -13.18
N GLU A 124 -18.12 6.18 -14.42
CA GLU A 124 -17.96 7.28 -15.39
C GLU A 124 -19.28 7.95 -15.77
N ASP A 125 -20.39 7.68 -15.15
CA ASP A 125 -21.69 8.34 -15.33
C ASP A 125 -22.73 7.90 -14.29
N ALA A 126 -22.31 7.26 -13.20
CA ALA A 126 -23.25 7.03 -12.10
C ALA A 126 -23.48 8.38 -11.42
N ALA A 127 -24.54 9.06 -11.84
CA ALA A 127 -25.15 10.06 -10.96
C ALA A 127 -25.23 9.43 -9.56
N PRO A 128 -24.81 10.13 -8.50
CA PRO A 128 -24.91 9.60 -7.15
C PRO A 128 -26.34 9.05 -6.98
N PRO A 129 -26.49 7.82 -6.49
CA PRO A 129 -27.82 7.23 -6.36
C PRO A 129 -28.69 8.23 -5.61
N PRO A 130 -29.93 8.46 -6.07
CA PRO A 130 -30.78 9.49 -5.48
C PRO A 130 -30.86 9.26 -3.98
N THR A 131 -30.49 10.26 -3.21
CA THR A 131 -30.64 10.23 -1.75
C THR A 131 -32.10 10.09 -1.44
N THR A 132 -32.53 8.91 -1.04
CA THR A 132 -33.88 8.68 -0.57
C THR A 132 -33.98 9.30 0.82
N PRO A 133 -34.82 10.36 1.02
CA PRO A 133 -34.96 10.94 2.34
C PRO A 133 -35.41 9.89 3.37
N TRP A 134 -34.95 10.03 4.60
CA TRP A 134 -35.46 9.21 5.69
C TRP A 134 -36.98 9.40 5.84
N THR A 135 -37.72 8.29 5.81
CA THR A 135 -39.18 8.28 5.93
C THR A 135 -39.64 7.54 7.20
N GLY A 136 -38.69 6.99 7.96
CA GLY A 136 -38.98 6.35 9.24
C GLY A 136 -39.28 7.34 10.36
N PRO A 137 -39.60 6.87 11.55
CA PRO A 137 -39.82 7.74 12.72
C PRO A 137 -38.49 8.43 13.11
N GLU A 138 -38.58 9.69 13.53
CA GLU A 138 -37.42 10.35 14.12
C GLU A 138 -37.13 9.79 15.51
N PRO A 139 -35.86 9.66 15.89
CA PRO A 139 -35.50 9.09 17.18
C PRO A 139 -35.92 9.99 18.33
N SER A 140 -36.31 9.37 19.44
CA SER A 140 -36.55 10.09 20.68
C SER A 140 -35.25 10.67 21.25
N ALA A 141 -35.35 11.72 22.07
CA ALA A 141 -34.17 12.30 22.70
C ALA A 141 -33.31 11.31 23.50
N PRO A 142 -33.87 10.30 24.23
CA PRO A 142 -33.08 9.28 24.88
C PRO A 142 -32.35 8.35 23.89
N GLN A 143 -32.96 8.00 22.73
CA GLN A 143 -32.30 7.19 21.69
C GLN A 143 -31.11 7.93 21.08
N LEU A 144 -31.28 9.20 20.76
CA LEU A 144 -30.21 10.05 20.24
C LEU A 144 -29.08 10.23 21.25
N ALA A 145 -29.40 10.43 22.52
CA ALA A 145 -28.42 10.55 23.59
C ALA A 145 -27.59 9.24 23.71
N ASN A 146 -28.26 8.09 23.71
CA ASN A 146 -27.56 6.79 23.73
C ASN A 146 -26.67 6.57 22.50
N ALA A 147 -27.11 6.96 21.31
CA ALA A 147 -26.30 6.88 20.10
C ALA A 147 -25.04 7.76 20.16
N ARG A 148 -25.15 8.96 20.74
CA ARG A 148 -23.98 9.84 20.97
C ARG A 148 -22.98 9.20 21.93
N GLU A 149 -23.44 8.59 23.02
CA GLU A 149 -22.58 7.86 23.95
C GLU A 149 -21.85 6.71 23.26
N VAL A 150 -22.52 5.99 22.35
CA VAL A 150 -21.91 4.93 21.56
C VAL A 150 -20.84 5.49 20.62
N ILE A 151 -21.14 6.55 19.88
CA ILE A 151 -20.18 7.18 18.96
C ILE A 151 -18.97 7.72 19.73
N GLU A 152 -19.17 8.31 20.91
CA GLU A 152 -18.08 8.77 21.77
C GLU A 152 -17.22 7.60 22.28
N ALA A 153 -17.83 6.48 22.67
CA ALA A 153 -17.12 5.31 23.17
C ALA A 153 -16.31 4.58 22.10
N VAL A 154 -16.86 4.46 20.87
CA VAL A 154 -16.18 3.84 19.73
C VAL A 154 -15.11 4.75 19.16
N GLY A 155 -15.34 6.04 19.17
CA GLY A 155 -14.51 7.06 18.52
C GLY A 155 -14.74 7.10 17.00
N ILE A 156 -14.52 8.26 16.43
CA ILE A 156 -14.50 8.45 14.97
C ILE A 156 -13.08 8.78 14.58
N PRO A 157 -12.50 8.04 13.61
CA PRO A 157 -11.19 8.40 13.10
C PRO A 157 -11.22 9.84 12.58
N SER A 158 -10.22 10.64 12.92
CA SER A 158 -10.06 12.00 12.40
C SER A 158 -9.97 11.99 10.87
N VAL A 159 -10.25 13.13 10.24
CA VAL A 159 -10.10 13.25 8.78
C VAL A 159 -8.66 12.87 8.33
N ALA A 160 -7.66 13.17 9.14
CA ALA A 160 -6.27 12.80 8.86
C ALA A 160 -6.06 11.28 8.84
N GLU A 161 -6.64 10.55 9.78
CA GLU A 161 -6.58 9.08 9.85
C GLU A 161 -7.38 8.45 8.70
N ARG A 162 -8.58 8.96 8.42
CA ARG A 162 -9.40 8.46 7.30
C ARG A 162 -8.72 8.61 5.94
N LEU A 163 -7.95 9.68 5.74
CA LEU A 163 -7.18 9.94 4.53
C LEU A 163 -5.78 9.32 4.56
N GLY A 164 -5.36 8.66 5.64
CA GLY A 164 -4.03 8.05 5.76
C GLY A 164 -2.89 9.09 5.66
N LEU A 165 -3.08 10.28 6.23
CA LEU A 165 -2.11 11.36 6.08
C LEU A 165 -0.79 11.08 6.80
N ASP A 166 -0.76 10.16 7.74
CA ASP A 166 0.45 9.68 8.42
C ASP A 166 1.41 8.92 7.48
N GLU A 167 0.90 8.34 6.39
CA GLU A 167 1.72 7.70 5.36
C GLU A 167 2.44 8.71 4.45
N LEU A 168 2.02 9.99 4.46
CA LEU A 168 2.65 11.04 3.66
C LEU A 168 3.91 11.59 4.31
N PRO A 169 4.92 11.98 3.51
CA PRO A 169 6.04 12.76 4.00
C PRO A 169 5.57 14.04 4.68
N GLU A 170 6.25 14.47 5.74
CA GLU A 170 5.84 15.61 6.57
C GLU A 170 5.60 16.88 5.76
N SER A 171 6.45 17.14 4.75
CA SER A 171 6.32 18.30 3.87
C SER A 171 5.00 18.34 3.09
N ARG A 172 4.40 17.19 2.78
CA ARG A 172 3.09 17.09 2.11
C ARG A 172 1.96 17.01 3.11
N ARG A 173 2.15 16.27 4.19
CA ARG A 173 1.17 16.07 5.26
C ARG A 173 0.62 17.39 5.77
N THR A 174 1.47 18.36 6.09
CA THR A 174 1.05 19.68 6.58
C THR A 174 0.14 20.41 5.60
N ALA A 175 0.47 20.41 4.31
CA ALA A 175 -0.36 21.06 3.30
C ALA A 175 -1.70 20.35 3.11
N VAL A 176 -1.68 19.01 2.99
CA VAL A 176 -2.91 18.21 2.81
C VAL A 176 -3.80 18.30 4.05
N GLN A 177 -3.22 18.30 5.25
CA GLN A 177 -3.96 18.49 6.50
C GLN A 177 -4.69 19.84 6.53
N ALA A 178 -4.04 20.92 6.08
CA ALA A 178 -4.68 22.22 6.00
C ALA A 178 -5.85 22.22 5.01
N TRP A 179 -5.68 21.60 3.84
CA TRP A 179 -6.78 21.46 2.88
C TRP A 179 -7.92 20.58 3.40
N ALA A 180 -7.59 19.47 4.07
CA ALA A 180 -8.59 18.60 4.67
C ALA A 180 -9.42 19.33 5.71
N THR A 181 -8.77 20.13 6.58
CA THR A 181 -9.48 20.95 7.60
C THR A 181 -10.40 22.02 6.97
N GLU A 182 -10.04 22.54 5.79
CA GLU A 182 -10.86 23.52 5.06
C GLU A 182 -12.05 22.87 4.33
N LEU A 183 -11.83 21.71 3.71
CA LEU A 183 -12.78 21.09 2.79
C LEU A 183 -13.79 20.18 3.49
N PHE A 184 -13.33 19.41 4.48
CA PHE A 184 -14.19 18.45 5.17
C PHE A 184 -14.96 19.09 6.33
N PRO A 185 -16.17 18.63 6.59
CA PRO A 185 -16.91 19.08 7.78
C PRO A 185 -16.15 18.72 9.07
N PRO A 186 -16.30 19.52 10.13
CA PRO A 186 -15.71 19.20 11.42
C PRO A 186 -16.11 17.80 11.91
N ASP A 187 -15.20 17.08 12.57
CA ASP A 187 -15.46 15.73 13.08
C ASP A 187 -16.68 15.70 14.03
N ALA A 188 -16.97 16.79 14.73
CA ALA A 188 -18.16 16.91 15.57
C ALA A 188 -19.48 16.88 14.77
N GLU A 189 -19.52 17.46 13.57
CA GLU A 189 -20.69 17.40 12.69
C GLU A 189 -20.89 16.00 12.15
N LEU A 190 -19.80 15.34 11.78
CA LEU A 190 -19.83 13.95 11.36
C LEU A 190 -20.30 13.03 12.50
N ALA A 191 -19.81 13.24 13.72
CA ALA A 191 -20.24 12.51 14.90
C ALA A 191 -21.74 12.62 15.12
N GLU A 192 -22.28 13.82 15.00
CA GLU A 192 -23.71 14.07 15.18
C GLU A 192 -24.56 13.41 14.07
N ALA A 193 -24.10 13.47 12.82
CA ALA A 193 -24.76 12.80 11.70
C ALA A 193 -24.78 11.27 11.88
N LEU A 194 -23.66 10.69 12.31
CA LEU A 194 -23.55 9.26 12.60
C LEU A 194 -24.44 8.85 13.78
N ALA A 195 -24.47 9.65 14.86
CA ALA A 195 -25.35 9.39 16.00
C ALA A 195 -26.82 9.44 15.60
N LEU A 196 -27.22 10.41 14.77
CA LEU A 196 -28.58 10.52 14.26
C LEU A 196 -28.96 9.30 13.40
N GLY A 197 -28.10 8.91 12.45
CA GLY A 197 -28.34 7.75 11.61
C GLY A 197 -28.43 6.45 12.41
N MET A 198 -27.54 6.28 13.39
CA MET A 198 -27.58 5.13 14.30
C MET A 198 -28.88 5.11 15.12
N ALA A 199 -29.28 6.25 15.68
CA ALA A 199 -30.51 6.34 16.47
C ALA A 199 -31.79 6.09 15.66
N ARG A 200 -31.76 6.38 14.36
CA ARG A 200 -32.85 6.06 13.42
C ARG A 200 -33.00 4.56 13.15
N LEU A 201 -31.86 3.88 13.01
CA LEU A 201 -31.82 2.48 12.55
C LEU A 201 -31.82 1.47 13.69
N TRP A 202 -31.24 1.81 14.84
CA TRP A 202 -30.89 0.83 15.84
C TRP A 202 -31.71 1.04 17.13
N ALA A 203 -32.29 -0.05 17.63
CA ALA A 203 -32.79 -0.09 18.98
C ALA A 203 -31.63 -0.02 19.99
N LYS A 204 -31.90 0.46 21.21
CA LYS A 204 -30.90 0.58 22.27
C LYS A 204 -30.11 -0.72 22.49
N GLU A 205 -30.79 -1.85 22.52
CA GLU A 205 -30.19 -3.17 22.75
C GLU A 205 -29.22 -3.57 21.65
N ALA A 206 -29.42 -3.10 20.41
CA ALA A 206 -28.50 -3.32 19.30
C ALA A 206 -27.25 -2.44 19.42
N MET A 207 -27.42 -1.19 19.84
CA MET A 207 -26.31 -0.28 20.13
C MET A 207 -25.42 -0.83 21.26
N ASP A 208 -26.02 -1.30 22.35
CA ASP A 208 -25.31 -1.88 23.49
C ASP A 208 -24.49 -3.12 23.06
N ARG A 209 -25.06 -3.99 22.22
CA ARG A 209 -24.33 -5.16 21.67
C ARG A 209 -23.18 -4.76 20.77
N PHE A 210 -23.33 -3.73 19.96
CA PHE A 210 -22.28 -3.22 19.10
C PHE A 210 -21.07 -2.73 19.90
N VAL A 211 -21.28 -1.95 20.95
CA VAL A 211 -20.21 -1.50 21.87
C VAL A 211 -19.46 -2.67 22.49
N LEU A 212 -20.19 -3.76 22.81
CA LEU A 212 -19.59 -4.98 23.37
C LEU A 212 -18.89 -5.84 22.32
N GLY A 213 -18.92 -5.45 21.03
CA GLY A 213 -18.29 -6.19 19.94
C GLY A 213 -18.95 -7.53 19.63
N THR A 214 -20.21 -7.74 20.05
CA THR A 214 -20.87 -9.04 19.93
C THR A 214 -21.62 -9.22 18.62
N GLU A 215 -22.28 -8.20 18.10
CA GLU A 215 -23.01 -8.27 16.83
C GLU A 215 -23.36 -6.85 16.31
N ALA A 216 -23.11 -6.61 15.01
CA ALA A 216 -23.63 -5.45 14.31
C ALA A 216 -25.02 -5.78 13.73
N PRO A 217 -26.01 -4.87 13.82
CA PRO A 217 -27.30 -5.08 13.18
C PRO A 217 -27.17 -5.25 11.68
N GLN A 218 -27.95 -6.17 11.12
CA GLN A 218 -28.05 -6.32 9.67
C GLN A 218 -28.91 -5.20 9.12
N ILE A 219 -28.29 -4.26 8.42
CA ILE A 219 -28.94 -3.16 7.71
C ILE A 219 -28.56 -3.22 6.24
N THR A 220 -29.50 -2.91 5.38
CA THR A 220 -29.21 -2.77 3.95
C THR A 220 -28.51 -1.45 3.68
N GLU A 221 -27.75 -1.41 2.59
CA GLU A 221 -27.06 -0.18 2.15
C GLU A 221 -28.05 0.97 1.92
N ALA A 222 -29.22 0.68 1.35
CA ALA A 222 -30.28 1.66 1.12
C ALA A 222 -30.85 2.23 2.43
N GLU A 223 -31.05 1.40 3.46
CA GLU A 223 -31.47 1.86 4.80
C GLU A 223 -30.39 2.71 5.46
N ALA A 224 -29.12 2.30 5.35
CA ALA A 224 -28.02 3.08 5.86
C ALA A 224 -27.96 4.46 5.20
N ARG A 225 -27.99 4.54 3.89
CA ARG A 225 -27.99 5.81 3.15
C ARG A 225 -29.14 6.73 3.55
N ALA A 226 -30.35 6.18 3.63
CA ALA A 226 -31.53 6.96 4.02
C ALA A 226 -31.43 7.52 5.46
N ALA A 227 -30.88 6.74 6.39
CA ALA A 227 -30.83 7.11 7.81
C ALA A 227 -29.69 8.06 8.14
N TYR A 228 -28.50 7.80 7.57
CA TYR A 228 -27.31 8.63 7.84
C TYR A 228 -27.30 9.91 7.03
N GLY A 229 -28.01 9.97 5.90
CA GLY A 229 -27.94 11.08 4.97
C GLY A 229 -26.51 11.21 4.46
N GLU A 230 -26.18 10.60 3.36
CA GLU A 230 -24.82 10.71 2.80
C GLU A 230 -24.48 12.18 2.55
N PRO A 231 -23.47 12.74 3.21
CA PRO A 231 -22.89 13.97 2.73
C PRO A 231 -22.28 13.65 1.36
N ASP A 232 -22.65 14.42 0.35
CA ASP A 232 -22.04 14.29 -0.98
C ASP A 232 -20.60 14.83 -0.91
N PHE A 233 -19.66 13.93 -0.69
CA PHE A 233 -18.23 14.24 -0.68
C PHE A 233 -17.63 14.37 -2.08
N THR A 234 -18.37 14.09 -3.14
CA THR A 234 -17.85 14.08 -4.53
C THR A 234 -17.16 15.39 -4.89
N ALA A 235 -17.76 16.53 -4.53
CA ALA A 235 -17.16 17.84 -4.79
C ALA A 235 -15.90 18.08 -3.94
N ILE A 236 -15.89 17.61 -2.69
CA ILE A 236 -14.75 17.71 -1.77
C ILE A 236 -13.60 16.86 -2.28
N ASP A 237 -13.88 15.63 -2.67
CA ASP A 237 -12.89 14.67 -3.18
C ASP A 237 -12.26 15.18 -4.48
N ALA A 238 -13.08 15.68 -5.41
CA ALA A 238 -12.61 16.28 -6.64
C ALA A 238 -11.71 17.50 -6.38
N GLU A 239 -12.09 18.36 -5.44
CA GLU A 239 -11.29 19.54 -5.09
C GLU A 239 -9.99 19.16 -4.38
N MET A 240 -9.99 18.17 -3.48
CA MET A 240 -8.78 17.65 -2.84
C MET A 240 -7.81 17.09 -3.90
N LYS A 241 -8.31 16.25 -4.80
CA LYS A 241 -7.53 15.70 -5.92
C LYS A 241 -6.95 16.81 -6.78
N ARG A 242 -7.78 17.80 -7.15
CA ARG A 242 -7.34 18.95 -7.95
C ARG A 242 -6.23 19.73 -7.26
N ARG A 243 -6.35 20.05 -5.96
CA ARG A 243 -5.32 20.77 -5.19
C ARG A 243 -4.04 19.96 -5.10
N TYR A 244 -4.15 18.69 -4.78
CA TYR A 244 -2.98 17.83 -4.65
C TYR A 244 -2.22 17.70 -5.96
N CYS A 245 -2.90 17.39 -7.06
CA CYS A 245 -2.27 17.23 -8.37
C CYS A 245 -1.79 18.55 -9.00
N ALA A 246 -2.28 19.69 -8.53
CA ALA A 246 -1.73 20.99 -8.90
C ALA A 246 -0.42 21.31 -8.18
N ALA A 247 -0.25 20.82 -6.94
CA ALA A 247 0.93 21.08 -6.12
C ALA A 247 2.02 20.00 -6.26
N TYR A 248 1.63 18.76 -6.56
CA TYR A 248 2.51 17.60 -6.57
C TYR A 248 2.25 16.72 -7.80
N ASP A 249 3.25 15.90 -8.15
CA ASP A 249 3.10 14.90 -9.20
C ASP A 249 2.08 13.81 -8.78
N CYS A 250 1.05 13.61 -9.59
CA CYS A 250 0.06 12.54 -9.44
C CYS A 250 0.30 11.38 -10.41
N GLY A 251 1.41 11.38 -11.15
CA GLY A 251 1.60 10.45 -12.26
C GLY A 251 0.59 10.71 -13.39
N ASP A 252 0.50 9.76 -14.30
CA ASP A 252 -0.60 9.76 -15.29
C ASP A 252 -1.90 9.35 -14.56
N ALA A 253 -2.48 10.29 -13.81
CA ALA A 253 -3.89 10.19 -13.47
C ALA A 253 -4.61 10.09 -14.82
N ARG A 254 -5.19 8.93 -15.15
CA ARG A 254 -5.78 8.66 -16.45
C ARG A 254 -6.59 9.86 -16.92
N LYS A 255 -6.18 10.37 -18.10
CA LYS A 255 -6.99 11.30 -18.88
C LYS A 255 -8.25 10.61 -19.34
#